data_18a08a471d0e26c3703e0f6b32a61a75
#
_entry.id   18a08a471d0e26c3703e0f6b32a61a75
#
_cell.length_a   1.000
_cell.length_b   1.000
_cell.length_c   1.000
_cell.angle_alpha   90.00
_cell.angle_beta   90.00
_cell.angle_gamma   90.00
#
_symmetry.space_group_name_H-M   'P 1'
#
loop_
_entity.id
_entity.type
_entity.pdbx_description
1 polymer ?
#
loop_
_entity_poly.entity_id
_entity_poly.type
_entity_poly.pdbx_seq_one_letter_code
_entity_poly.pdbx_strand_id
1 'polypeptide(L)'
;MSELKKYPVINDEIVKEHGLSLSEYDNIKDILGREPNYVELGIFSVMWSEHCSYKSSIKMLKTLPRSGGRLLVDAGEENAGMVDLGDDLATAFKVESHNHPSAVEPYEGAATGEGGIMRDVYNGC
;
A
#
# COMPACT_ATOMS: atom_id res chain seq x y z
N MET A 1 -19.28 26.93 19.00
CA MET A 1 -19.81 25.62 18.49
C MET A 1 -19.28 25.49 17.06
N SER A 2 -18.33 24.57 16.81
CA SER A 2 -17.85 24.30 15.46
C SER A 2 -18.98 23.70 14.64
N GLU A 3 -19.31 24.29 13.51
CA GLU A 3 -20.21 23.66 12.54
C GLU A 3 -19.65 22.28 12.20
N LEU A 4 -20.40 21.23 12.51
CA LEU A 4 -20.10 19.86 12.08
C LEU A 4 -20.05 19.87 10.56
N LYS A 5 -18.87 19.56 9.99
CA LYS A 5 -18.67 19.43 8.56
C LYS A 5 -19.72 18.45 8.02
N LYS A 6 -20.64 18.95 7.21
CA LYS A 6 -21.65 18.10 6.58
C LYS A 6 -20.97 17.39 5.40
N TYR A 7 -20.77 16.09 5.51
CA TYR A 7 -20.24 15.30 4.42
C TYR A 7 -21.25 15.19 3.26
N PRO A 8 -20.79 15.09 2.02
CA PRO A 8 -21.67 14.91 0.87
C PRO A 8 -22.40 13.57 0.94
N VAL A 9 -23.56 13.52 0.32
CA VAL A 9 -24.29 12.26 0.09
C VAL A 9 -23.55 11.46 -0.97
N ILE A 10 -23.26 10.20 -0.69
CA ILE A 10 -22.53 9.33 -1.62
C ILE A 10 -23.41 9.06 -2.84
N ASN A 11 -22.82 9.22 -4.01
CA ASN A 11 -23.37 8.90 -5.31
C ASN A 11 -22.30 8.24 -6.17
N ASP A 12 -22.65 7.78 -7.36
CA ASP A 12 -21.73 7.08 -8.27
C ASP A 12 -20.50 7.90 -8.66
N GLU A 13 -20.63 9.22 -8.69
CA GLU A 13 -19.55 10.15 -9.00
C GLU A 13 -18.52 10.16 -7.87
N ILE A 14 -18.98 10.32 -6.64
CA ILE A 14 -18.13 10.27 -5.44
C ILE A 14 -17.45 8.91 -5.28
N VAL A 15 -18.14 7.81 -5.58
CA VAL A 15 -17.54 6.46 -5.57
C VAL A 15 -16.36 6.39 -6.54
N LYS A 16 -16.54 6.90 -7.77
CA LYS A 16 -15.47 6.95 -8.79
C LYS A 16 -14.33 7.88 -8.41
N GLU A 17 -14.62 9.04 -7.83
CA GLU A 17 -13.61 9.97 -7.33
C GLU A 17 -12.72 9.33 -6.24
N HIS A 18 -13.29 8.41 -5.46
CA HIS A 18 -12.56 7.60 -4.48
C HIS A 18 -11.80 6.43 -5.10
N GLY A 19 -11.74 6.32 -6.44
CA GLY A 19 -11.01 5.25 -7.14
C GLY A 19 -11.65 3.86 -6.99
N LEU A 20 -12.92 3.81 -6.62
CA LEU A 20 -13.69 2.57 -6.50
C LEU A 20 -14.57 2.36 -7.73
N SER A 21 -14.69 1.12 -8.17
CA SER A 21 -15.70 0.71 -9.14
C SER A 21 -17.08 0.55 -8.45
N LEU A 22 -18.16 0.61 -9.21
CA LEU A 22 -19.50 0.40 -8.67
C LEU A 22 -19.67 -1.02 -8.10
N SER A 23 -19.01 -2.01 -8.68
CA SER A 23 -19.01 -3.39 -8.15
C SER A 23 -18.29 -3.50 -6.80
N GLU A 24 -17.23 -2.73 -6.60
CA GLU A 24 -16.58 -2.65 -5.28
C GLU A 24 -17.45 -1.93 -4.27
N TYR A 25 -18.16 -0.90 -4.70
CA TYR A 25 -19.13 -0.22 -3.83
C TYR A 25 -20.27 -1.15 -3.40
N ASP A 26 -20.78 -1.98 -4.31
CA ASP A 26 -21.77 -3.00 -3.96
C ASP A 26 -21.21 -4.00 -2.93
N ASN A 27 -19.98 -4.47 -3.12
CA ASN A 27 -19.32 -5.34 -2.15
C ASN A 27 -19.16 -4.67 -0.77
N ILE A 28 -18.88 -3.35 -0.71
CA ILE A 28 -18.82 -2.61 0.56
C ILE A 28 -20.17 -2.65 1.27
N LYS A 29 -21.26 -2.44 0.52
CA LYS A 29 -22.62 -2.51 1.08
C LYS A 29 -22.95 -3.89 1.63
N ASP A 30 -22.55 -4.93 0.91
CA ASP A 30 -22.74 -6.32 1.33
C ASP A 30 -21.97 -6.64 2.62
N ILE A 31 -20.70 -6.18 2.71
CA ILE A 31 -19.85 -6.37 3.89
C ILE A 31 -20.44 -5.65 5.11
N LEU A 32 -20.91 -4.42 4.92
CA LEU A 32 -21.46 -3.61 6.02
C LEU A 32 -22.91 -3.95 6.37
N GLY A 33 -23.66 -4.59 5.47
CA GLY A 33 -25.10 -4.79 5.57
C GLY A 33 -25.92 -3.49 5.49
N ARG A 34 -25.30 -2.40 5.01
CA ARG A 34 -25.89 -1.06 4.87
C ARG A 34 -25.05 -0.18 3.94
N GLU A 35 -25.57 0.98 3.58
CA GLU A 35 -24.78 2.01 2.90
C GLU A 35 -23.63 2.51 3.80
N PRO A 36 -22.40 2.65 3.26
CA PRO A 36 -21.30 3.26 4.00
C PRO A 36 -21.56 4.77 4.21
N ASN A 37 -21.03 5.33 5.27
CA ASN A 37 -20.89 6.78 5.36
C ASN A 37 -19.64 7.25 4.57
N TYR A 38 -19.49 8.58 4.41
CA TYR A 38 -18.41 9.16 3.61
C TYR A 38 -17.00 8.79 4.12
N VAL A 39 -16.83 8.69 5.44
CA VAL A 39 -15.53 8.32 6.04
C VAL A 39 -15.23 6.85 5.81
N GLU A 40 -16.23 5.98 5.97
CA GLU A 40 -16.11 4.54 5.68
C GLU A 40 -15.76 4.30 4.21
N LEU A 41 -16.42 5.02 3.28
CA LEU A 41 -16.06 4.97 1.86
C LEU A 41 -14.59 5.32 1.63
N GLY A 42 -14.10 6.37 2.28
CA GLY A 42 -12.69 6.79 2.22
C GLY A 42 -11.73 5.72 2.76
N ILE A 43 -12.09 5.05 3.85
CA ILE A 43 -11.30 3.95 4.42
C ILE A 43 -11.22 2.79 3.43
N PHE A 44 -12.33 2.33 2.88
CA PHE A 44 -12.33 1.26 1.87
C PHE A 44 -11.55 1.66 0.62
N SER A 45 -11.70 2.90 0.15
CA SER A 45 -10.95 3.45 -0.98
C SER A 45 -9.44 3.30 -0.79
N VAL A 46 -8.92 3.68 0.37
CA VAL A 46 -7.49 3.58 0.67
C VAL A 46 -7.05 2.12 0.81
N MET A 47 -7.77 1.32 1.61
CA MET A 47 -7.41 -0.08 1.86
C MET A 47 -7.47 -0.95 0.61
N TRP A 48 -8.38 -0.67 -0.32
CA TRP A 48 -8.53 -1.40 -1.58
C TRP A 48 -7.81 -0.74 -2.76
N SER A 49 -6.99 0.28 -2.50
CA SER A 49 -6.16 0.91 -3.53
C SER A 49 -5.04 -0.01 -4.02
N GLU A 50 -4.48 0.31 -5.18
CA GLU A 50 -3.28 -0.37 -5.68
C GLU A 50 -2.12 -0.31 -4.69
N HIS A 51 -2.01 0.80 -3.96
CA HIS A 51 -0.93 1.00 -2.98
C HIS A 51 -1.01 0.04 -1.79
N CYS A 52 -2.21 -0.19 -1.23
CA CYS A 52 -2.37 -1.02 -0.04
C CYS A 52 -2.65 -2.49 -0.35
N SER A 53 -3.42 -2.78 -1.42
CA SER A 53 -3.90 -4.14 -1.71
C SER A 53 -3.28 -4.76 -2.96
N TYR A 54 -2.46 -4.01 -3.70
CA TYR A 54 -1.97 -4.44 -5.02
C TYR A 54 -3.11 -4.87 -5.95
N LYS A 55 -4.23 -4.17 -5.87
CA LYS A 55 -5.52 -4.42 -6.52
C LYS A 55 -5.42 -4.93 -7.95
N SER A 56 -4.60 -4.28 -8.77
CA SER A 56 -4.41 -4.59 -10.19
C SER A 56 -3.18 -5.46 -10.45
N SER A 57 -2.12 -5.34 -9.64
CA SER A 57 -0.82 -5.96 -9.88
C SER A 57 -0.61 -7.30 -9.17
N ILE A 58 -1.41 -7.62 -8.13
CA ILE A 58 -1.18 -8.81 -7.31
C ILE A 58 -1.10 -10.13 -8.11
N LYS A 59 -1.87 -10.25 -9.20
CA LYS A 59 -1.84 -11.44 -10.05
C LYS A 59 -0.50 -11.60 -10.76
N MET A 60 0.09 -10.48 -11.21
CA MET A 60 1.40 -10.47 -11.85
C MET A 60 2.51 -10.67 -10.83
N LEU A 61 2.44 -10.04 -9.67
CA LEU A 61 3.41 -10.22 -8.59
C LEU A 61 3.52 -11.69 -8.16
N LYS A 62 2.39 -12.40 -8.13
CA LYS A 62 2.38 -13.83 -7.79
C LYS A 62 3.05 -14.74 -8.84
N THR A 63 3.32 -14.25 -10.05
CA THR A 63 4.07 -15.00 -11.08
C THR A 63 5.58 -14.88 -10.95
N LEU A 64 6.07 -13.93 -10.15
CA LEU A 64 7.48 -13.75 -9.90
C LEU A 64 8.02 -14.89 -9.01
N PRO A 65 9.31 -15.25 -9.14
CA PRO A 65 9.94 -16.19 -8.21
C PRO A 65 9.81 -15.69 -6.78
N ARG A 66 9.30 -16.53 -5.89
CA ARG A 66 9.02 -16.19 -4.49
C ARG A 66 9.90 -16.94 -3.50
N SER A 67 10.65 -17.90 -4.00
CA SER A 67 11.58 -18.70 -3.23
C SER A 67 12.81 -18.99 -4.08
N GLY A 68 13.95 -19.19 -3.44
CA GLY A 68 15.19 -19.51 -4.13
C GLY A 68 16.29 -19.86 -3.12
N GLY A 69 17.33 -20.58 -3.58
CA GLY A 69 18.30 -21.22 -2.71
C GLY A 69 19.12 -20.33 -1.77
N ARG A 70 19.04 -19.01 -1.90
CA ARG A 70 19.73 -18.05 -1.04
C ARG A 70 18.81 -17.04 -0.36
N LEU A 71 17.51 -17.15 -0.57
CA LEU A 71 16.54 -16.33 0.15
C LEU A 71 16.44 -16.80 1.60
N LEU A 72 16.55 -15.86 2.52
CA LEU A 72 16.40 -16.08 3.96
C LEU A 72 14.99 -15.74 4.45
N VAL A 73 14.23 -15.00 3.66
CA VAL A 73 12.87 -14.53 3.99
C VAL A 73 11.99 -14.71 2.76
N ASP A 74 10.83 -15.31 2.90
CA ASP A 74 9.87 -15.51 1.81
C ASP A 74 9.20 -14.17 1.41
N ALA A 75 8.74 -14.11 0.16
CA ALA A 75 8.11 -12.91 -0.36
C ALA A 75 6.83 -12.55 0.40
N GLY A 76 6.82 -11.40 1.07
CA GLY A 76 5.71 -10.87 1.85
C GLY A 76 5.74 -11.22 3.33
N GLU A 77 6.78 -11.89 3.79
CA GLU A 77 6.99 -12.24 5.20
C GLU A 77 7.56 -11.05 5.98
N GLU A 78 8.47 -10.31 5.34
CA GLU A 78 9.09 -9.11 5.90
C GLU A 78 8.99 -7.91 4.94
N ASN A 79 9.25 -6.70 5.46
CA ASN A 79 9.25 -5.47 4.66
C ASN A 79 10.53 -5.27 3.84
N ALA A 80 11.59 -6.02 4.14
CA ALA A 80 12.86 -6.02 3.40
C ALA A 80 13.15 -7.43 2.88
N GLY A 81 13.84 -7.52 1.75
CA GLY A 81 14.39 -8.78 1.26
C GLY A 81 15.69 -9.11 1.98
N MET A 82 15.93 -10.41 2.23
CA MET A 82 17.17 -10.89 2.82
C MET A 82 17.76 -12.04 1.99
N VAL A 83 19.04 -11.94 1.69
CA VAL A 83 19.75 -12.92 0.88
C VAL A 83 21.03 -13.35 1.60
N ASP A 84 21.23 -14.66 1.69
CA ASP A 84 22.47 -15.27 2.20
C ASP A 84 23.64 -15.03 1.23
N LEU A 85 24.73 -14.47 1.73
CA LEU A 85 25.97 -14.26 1.00
C LEU A 85 27.00 -15.38 1.24
N GLY A 86 26.75 -16.28 2.19
CA GLY A 86 27.71 -17.25 2.69
C GLY A 86 28.57 -16.67 3.82
N ASP A 87 29.38 -17.53 4.45
CA ASP A 87 30.28 -17.17 5.54
C ASP A 87 29.58 -16.48 6.72
N ASP A 88 28.36 -16.91 7.05
CA ASP A 88 27.47 -16.33 8.07
C ASP A 88 27.11 -14.84 7.82
N LEU A 89 27.16 -14.41 6.58
CA LEU A 89 26.80 -13.07 6.16
C LEU A 89 25.49 -13.07 5.36
N ALA A 90 24.65 -12.07 5.60
CA ALA A 90 23.44 -11.82 4.83
C ALA A 90 23.38 -10.35 4.40
N THR A 91 22.68 -10.09 3.31
CA THR A 91 22.35 -8.73 2.89
C THR A 91 20.86 -8.50 3.03
N ALA A 92 20.46 -7.42 3.71
CA ALA A 92 19.10 -6.91 3.72
C ALA A 92 19.00 -5.77 2.73
N PHE A 93 17.91 -5.73 1.95
CA PHE A 93 17.70 -4.68 0.96
C PHE A 93 16.22 -4.33 0.80
N LYS A 94 15.98 -3.09 0.39
CA LYS A 94 14.68 -2.57 0.04
C LYS A 94 14.78 -1.69 -1.20
N VAL A 95 13.79 -1.77 -2.06
CA VAL A 95 13.62 -0.85 -3.20
C VAL A 95 12.21 -0.29 -3.15
N GLU A 96 12.10 1.04 -3.15
CA GLU A 96 10.83 1.74 -3.08
C GLU A 96 10.87 3.01 -3.92
N SER A 97 9.79 3.35 -4.61
CA SER A 97 9.70 4.59 -5.38
C SER A 97 9.00 5.69 -4.58
N HIS A 98 9.55 6.91 -4.61
CA HIS A 98 8.96 8.11 -4.01
C HIS A 98 8.74 9.18 -5.08
N ASN A 99 7.97 8.84 -6.13
CA ASN A 99 7.86 9.64 -7.34
C ASN A 99 7.29 11.05 -7.09
N HIS A 100 6.08 11.16 -6.52
CA HIS A 100 5.42 12.47 -6.37
C HIS A 100 6.14 13.41 -5.39
N PRO A 101 6.53 12.99 -4.17
CA PRO A 101 7.32 13.84 -3.28
C PRO A 101 8.62 14.31 -3.92
N SER A 102 9.34 13.41 -4.60
CA SER A 102 10.62 13.73 -5.24
C SER A 102 10.48 14.61 -6.49
N ALA A 103 9.35 14.57 -7.17
CA ALA A 103 9.06 15.43 -8.32
C ALA A 103 8.76 16.88 -7.90
N VAL A 104 8.17 17.07 -6.72
CA VAL A 104 7.78 18.40 -6.20
C VAL A 104 8.92 19.03 -5.40
N GLU A 105 9.49 18.28 -4.45
CA GLU A 105 10.56 18.72 -3.55
C GLU A 105 11.62 17.60 -3.45
N PRO A 106 12.61 17.56 -4.36
CA PRO A 106 13.55 16.44 -4.46
C PRO A 106 14.31 16.13 -3.19
N TYR A 107 14.73 17.15 -2.45
CA TYR A 107 15.50 17.00 -1.21
C TYR A 107 14.64 16.34 -0.11
N GLU A 108 13.46 16.86 0.14
CA GLU A 108 12.52 16.33 1.14
C GLU A 108 11.98 14.95 0.73
N GLY A 109 11.76 14.75 -0.57
CA GLY A 109 11.37 13.47 -1.14
C GLY A 109 12.44 12.40 -0.95
N ALA A 110 13.71 12.74 -1.15
CA ALA A 110 14.83 11.83 -0.89
C ALA A 110 14.96 11.49 0.59
N ALA A 111 14.84 12.47 1.50
CA ALA A 111 14.89 12.26 2.94
C ALA A 111 13.78 11.32 3.41
N THR A 112 12.55 11.50 2.89
CA THR A 112 11.41 10.62 3.18
C THR A 112 11.64 9.20 2.67
N GLY A 113 12.18 9.07 1.44
CA GLY A 113 12.50 7.78 0.83
C GLY A 113 13.55 7.02 1.61
N GLU A 114 14.66 7.67 1.95
CA GLU A 114 15.74 7.09 2.75
C GLU A 114 15.25 6.64 4.12
N GLY A 115 14.50 7.49 4.83
CA GLY A 115 13.95 7.18 6.15
C GLY A 115 13.00 5.99 6.14
N GLY A 116 12.14 5.86 5.12
CA GLY A 116 11.24 4.73 4.94
C GLY A 116 11.99 3.43 4.68
N ILE A 117 12.96 3.45 3.78
CA ILE A 117 13.80 2.29 3.45
C ILE A 117 14.62 1.82 4.66
N MET A 118 15.25 2.76 5.37
CA MET A 118 15.99 2.43 6.59
C MET A 118 15.12 1.78 7.63
N ARG A 119 13.92 2.31 7.87
CA ARG A 119 12.97 1.71 8.81
C ARG A 119 12.63 0.27 8.45
N ASP A 120 12.34 0.00 7.17
CA ASP A 120 11.93 -1.33 6.70
C ASP A 120 13.09 -2.33 6.81
N VAL A 121 14.32 -1.92 6.51
CA VAL A 121 15.52 -2.76 6.67
C VAL A 121 15.80 -3.06 8.14
N TYR A 122 15.75 -2.05 9.01
CA TYR A 122 16.03 -2.26 10.43
C TYR A 122 14.95 -3.04 11.19
N ASN A 123 13.71 -2.96 10.75
CA ASN A 123 12.63 -3.71 11.40
C ASN A 123 12.56 -5.18 10.94
N GLY A 124 13.16 -5.51 9.80
CA GLY A 124 13.23 -6.88 9.27
C GLY A 124 14.47 -7.66 9.73
N CYS A 125 15.32 -7.06 10.55
CA CYS A 125 16.56 -7.72 11.03
C CYS A 125 16.41 -8.27 12.45
#